data_ad08dd69c708b3d184c6192e01115d29
#
_entry.id   ad08dd69c708b3d184c6192e01115d29
#
_cell.length_a   1.000
_cell.length_b   1.000
_cell.length_c   1.000
_cell.angle_alpha   90.00
_cell.angle_beta   90.00
_cell.angle_gamma   90.00
#
_symmetry.space_group_name_H-M   'P 1'
#
loop_
_entity.id
_entity.type
_entity.pdbx_description
1 polymer ?
#
loop_
_entity_poly.entity_id
_entity_poly.type
_entity_poly.pdbx_seq_one_letter_code
_entity_poly.pdbx_strand_id
1 'polypeptide(L)'
;MTVKELAALAGVSPATISLVLNGKKGVSEEKRKAILKIIEENKYNHQRKVDARSRNILFLKYSRDGMILEENTNFVSAIMDGAESACQEQNFNFAITMCEGNLEETLKNINYGDFYGIMILGTELDERDYRLLKVIPIPYIVVDNSMPHFDCNCVVIDNRENVFKAIQYFAQQGAKEVGYFRSGVRIQNFIEREQGFWEAVKYFDLKVSKESVFEVPPTMLGAFERTQEYIAEG
;
A
#
# COMPACT_ATOMS: atom_id res chain seq x y z
N MET A 1 -18.27 28.33 0.87
CA MET A 1 -18.14 29.02 -0.42
C MET A 1 -18.37 28.05 -1.56
N THR A 2 -19.07 28.44 -2.61
CA THR A 2 -19.39 27.59 -3.78
C THR A 2 -18.45 27.89 -4.95
N VAL A 3 -18.40 26.98 -5.95
CA VAL A 3 -17.63 27.23 -7.20
C VAL A 3 -18.09 28.49 -7.91
N LYS A 4 -19.40 28.83 -7.83
CA LYS A 4 -19.95 30.07 -8.43
C LYS A 4 -19.43 31.33 -7.72
N GLU A 5 -19.40 31.33 -6.40
CA GLU A 5 -18.86 32.43 -5.59
C GLU A 5 -17.34 32.60 -5.82
N LEU A 6 -16.61 31.48 -5.90
CA LEU A 6 -15.19 31.48 -6.19
C LEU A 6 -14.89 32.01 -7.61
N ALA A 7 -15.71 31.64 -8.58
CA ALA A 7 -15.62 32.14 -9.94
C ALA A 7 -15.86 33.65 -10.02
N ALA A 8 -16.83 34.14 -9.26
CA ALA A 8 -17.10 35.59 -9.15
C ALA A 8 -15.90 36.34 -8.54
N LEU A 9 -15.31 35.83 -7.46
CA LEU A 9 -14.10 36.40 -6.82
C LEU A 9 -12.89 36.40 -7.75
N ALA A 10 -12.71 35.35 -8.54
CA ALA A 10 -11.60 35.19 -9.47
C ALA A 10 -11.83 35.91 -10.83
N GLY A 11 -13.02 36.45 -11.06
CA GLY A 11 -13.36 37.12 -12.35
C GLY A 11 -13.37 36.16 -13.54
N VAL A 12 -13.71 34.87 -13.33
CA VAL A 12 -13.70 33.83 -14.35
C VAL A 12 -14.99 33.05 -14.36
N SER A 13 -15.19 32.20 -15.38
CA SER A 13 -16.35 31.31 -15.41
C SER A 13 -16.20 30.15 -14.41
N PRO A 14 -17.34 29.57 -13.92
CA PRO A 14 -17.29 28.35 -13.10
C PRO A 14 -16.59 27.19 -13.79
N ALA A 15 -16.66 27.11 -15.13
CA ALA A 15 -15.95 26.11 -15.93
C ALA A 15 -14.42 26.30 -15.84
N THR A 16 -13.94 27.55 -15.84
CA THR A 16 -12.51 27.86 -15.68
C THR A 16 -12.00 27.43 -14.30
N ILE A 17 -12.76 27.71 -13.23
CA ILE A 17 -12.45 27.23 -11.88
C ILE A 17 -12.35 25.69 -11.87
N SER A 18 -13.32 25.01 -12.48
CA SER A 18 -13.32 23.55 -12.58
C SER A 18 -12.09 22.99 -13.31
N LEU A 19 -11.65 23.64 -14.40
CA LEU A 19 -10.42 23.25 -15.11
C LEU A 19 -9.18 23.38 -14.22
N VAL A 20 -9.07 24.48 -13.46
CA VAL A 20 -7.94 24.71 -12.53
C VAL A 20 -7.93 23.69 -11.41
N LEU A 21 -9.07 23.48 -10.75
CA LEU A 21 -9.24 22.54 -9.64
C LEU A 21 -8.95 21.10 -10.04
N ASN A 22 -9.25 20.71 -11.28
CA ASN A 22 -9.01 19.36 -11.81
C ASN A 22 -7.69 19.23 -12.59
N GLY A 23 -6.81 20.23 -12.55
CA GLY A 23 -5.51 20.17 -13.23
C GLY A 23 -5.56 20.08 -14.76
N LYS A 24 -6.74 20.34 -15.38
CA LYS A 24 -6.93 20.19 -16.82
C LYS A 24 -6.30 21.35 -17.61
N LYS A 25 -5.87 21.05 -18.85
CA LYS A 25 -5.38 22.06 -19.82
C LYS A 25 -6.51 23.01 -20.24
N GLY A 26 -6.16 24.21 -20.70
CA GLY A 26 -7.14 25.21 -21.17
C GLY A 26 -7.18 26.50 -20.36
N VAL A 27 -6.27 26.66 -19.37
CA VAL A 27 -6.07 27.89 -18.58
C VAL A 27 -4.59 28.24 -18.60
N SER A 28 -4.23 29.49 -18.88
CA SER A 28 -2.83 29.94 -18.84
C SER A 28 -2.23 29.78 -17.45
N GLU A 29 -0.92 29.57 -17.37
CA GLU A 29 -0.22 29.36 -16.09
C GLU A 29 -0.35 30.59 -15.14
N GLU A 30 -0.37 31.78 -15.66
CA GLU A 30 -0.58 33.01 -14.88
C GLU A 30 -1.98 33.02 -14.24
N LYS A 31 -3.01 32.75 -15.03
CA LYS A 31 -4.39 32.67 -14.54
C LYS A 31 -4.56 31.50 -13.57
N ARG A 32 -3.91 30.35 -13.83
CA ARG A 32 -3.92 29.20 -12.93
C ARG A 32 -3.36 29.55 -11.55
N LYS A 33 -2.18 30.20 -11.50
CA LYS A 33 -1.55 30.64 -10.25
C LYS A 33 -2.42 31.66 -9.49
N ALA A 34 -3.01 32.63 -10.19
CA ALA A 34 -3.89 33.61 -9.56
C ALA A 34 -5.14 32.96 -8.94
N ILE A 35 -5.76 32.02 -9.66
CA ILE A 35 -6.93 31.27 -9.16
C ILE A 35 -6.57 30.38 -7.96
N LEU A 36 -5.43 29.67 -8.01
CA LEU A 36 -4.98 28.82 -6.89
C LEU A 36 -4.72 29.66 -5.63
N LYS A 37 -4.16 30.86 -5.76
CA LYS A 37 -3.96 31.79 -4.66
C LYS A 37 -5.29 32.23 -4.02
N ILE A 38 -6.30 32.55 -4.82
CA ILE A 38 -7.64 32.92 -4.34
C ILE A 38 -8.30 31.73 -3.62
N ILE A 39 -8.10 30.50 -4.13
CA ILE A 39 -8.59 29.24 -3.50
C ILE A 39 -7.97 29.09 -2.12
N GLU A 40 -6.66 29.29 -1.99
CA GLU A 40 -5.90 29.15 -0.74
C GLU A 40 -6.29 30.23 0.28
N GLU A 41 -6.31 31.50 -0.12
CA GLU A 41 -6.68 32.64 0.74
C GLU A 41 -8.09 32.51 1.32
N ASN A 42 -9.01 31.95 0.55
CA ASN A 42 -10.39 31.75 0.99
C ASN A 42 -10.60 30.40 1.67
N LYS A 43 -9.54 29.62 1.95
CA LYS A 43 -9.60 28.28 2.52
C LYS A 43 -10.67 27.40 1.83
N TYR A 44 -10.82 27.61 0.51
CA TYR A 44 -11.78 26.86 -0.26
C TYR A 44 -11.32 25.42 -0.37
N ASN A 45 -11.89 24.59 0.47
CA ASN A 45 -11.68 23.15 0.35
C ASN A 45 -12.51 22.69 -0.87
N HIS A 46 -11.82 22.36 -1.95
CA HIS A 46 -12.45 21.67 -3.07
C HIS A 46 -12.74 20.24 -2.60
N GLN A 47 -13.66 20.10 -1.67
CA GLN A 47 -14.39 18.85 -1.60
C GLN A 47 -15.09 18.74 -2.96
N ARG A 48 -14.57 17.86 -3.85
CA ARG A 48 -15.39 17.36 -4.95
C ARG A 48 -16.77 17.18 -4.31
N LYS A 49 -17.82 17.78 -4.90
CA LYS A 49 -19.17 17.29 -4.66
C LYS A 49 -19.10 15.83 -5.07
N VAL A 50 -18.80 14.98 -4.11
CA VAL A 50 -18.91 13.55 -4.26
C VAL A 50 -20.39 13.39 -4.54
N ASP A 51 -20.74 13.11 -5.78
CA ASP A 51 -22.08 12.80 -6.16
C ASP A 51 -22.56 11.76 -5.16
N ALA A 52 -23.77 11.88 -4.62
CA ALA A 52 -24.27 10.96 -3.61
C ALA A 52 -24.22 9.48 -4.07
N ARG A 53 -23.96 9.27 -5.37
CA ARG A 53 -23.78 7.97 -6.02
C ARG A 53 -22.38 7.36 -5.92
N SER A 54 -21.33 8.10 -5.50
CA SER A 54 -19.94 7.62 -5.46
C SER A 54 -19.29 7.66 -4.07
N ARG A 55 -20.06 7.41 -3.00
CA ARG A 55 -19.51 7.23 -1.65
C ARG A 55 -19.08 5.79 -1.39
N ASN A 56 -18.51 5.14 -2.40
CA ASN A 56 -18.01 3.78 -2.26
C ASN A 56 -16.49 3.79 -2.30
N ILE A 57 -15.86 3.11 -1.36
CA ILE A 57 -14.45 2.74 -1.40
C ILE A 57 -14.38 1.28 -1.82
N LEU A 58 -13.61 0.99 -2.85
CA LEU A 58 -13.31 -0.38 -3.26
C LEU A 58 -12.09 -0.89 -2.52
N PHE A 59 -12.22 -2.02 -1.83
CA PHE A 59 -11.10 -2.80 -1.35
C PHE A 59 -10.81 -3.92 -2.35
N LEU A 60 -9.68 -3.81 -3.05
CA LEU A 60 -9.21 -4.81 -4.00
C LEU A 60 -8.21 -5.71 -3.30
N LYS A 61 -8.62 -6.95 -2.98
CA LYS A 61 -7.72 -7.97 -2.45
C LYS A 61 -7.06 -8.70 -3.63
N TYR A 62 -5.80 -8.38 -3.90
CA TYR A 62 -5.03 -9.07 -4.92
C TYR A 62 -4.31 -10.29 -4.31
N SER A 63 -4.45 -11.42 -4.96
CA SER A 63 -3.72 -12.66 -4.68
C SER A 63 -3.17 -13.21 -5.99
N ARG A 64 -1.88 -13.51 -6.03
CA ARG A 64 -1.26 -14.13 -7.20
C ARG A 64 -1.42 -15.66 -7.15
N ASP A 65 -0.92 -16.23 -6.07
CA ASP A 65 -0.89 -17.68 -5.87
C ASP A 65 -1.70 -18.10 -4.62
N GLY A 66 -2.25 -17.13 -3.88
CA GLY A 66 -3.07 -17.35 -2.69
C GLY A 66 -2.29 -17.72 -1.41
N MET A 67 -1.16 -18.35 -1.56
CA MET A 67 -0.39 -18.96 -0.46
C MET A 67 -0.12 -18.00 0.71
N ILE A 68 0.29 -16.76 0.44
CA ILE A 68 0.64 -15.81 1.51
C ILE A 68 -0.60 -15.27 2.21
N LEU A 69 -1.64 -14.93 1.45
CA LEU A 69 -2.84 -14.30 2.00
C LEU A 69 -3.76 -15.30 2.66
N GLU A 70 -3.82 -16.53 2.17
CA GLU A 70 -4.65 -17.61 2.75
C GLU A 70 -4.13 -18.04 4.13
N GLU A 71 -2.82 -18.15 4.29
CA GLU A 71 -2.20 -18.50 5.57
C GLU A 71 -2.22 -17.35 6.60
N ASN A 72 -2.46 -16.10 6.15
CA ASN A 72 -2.50 -14.90 7.00
C ASN A 72 -3.90 -14.29 7.10
N THR A 73 -4.94 -15.11 7.13
CA THR A 73 -6.35 -14.65 7.16
C THR A 73 -6.64 -13.66 8.29
N ASN A 74 -6.12 -13.87 9.49
CA ASN A 74 -6.32 -12.96 10.63
C ASN A 74 -5.72 -11.56 10.36
N PHE A 75 -4.55 -11.49 9.74
CA PHE A 75 -3.91 -10.22 9.38
C PHE A 75 -4.72 -9.48 8.30
N VAL A 76 -5.14 -10.20 7.26
CA VAL A 76 -5.96 -9.66 6.18
C VAL A 76 -7.30 -9.17 6.71
N SER A 77 -7.98 -9.96 7.56
CA SER A 77 -9.25 -9.58 8.18
C SER A 77 -9.10 -8.33 9.04
N ALA A 78 -8.06 -8.22 9.85
CA ALA A 78 -7.82 -7.02 10.67
C ALA A 78 -7.62 -5.75 9.82
N ILE A 79 -6.95 -5.85 8.67
CA ILE A 79 -6.83 -4.72 7.72
C ILE A 79 -8.21 -4.36 7.17
N MET A 80 -9.00 -5.35 6.75
CA MET A 80 -10.33 -5.13 6.18
C MET A 80 -11.28 -4.52 7.20
N ASP A 81 -11.31 -5.03 8.43
CA ASP A 81 -12.16 -4.53 9.51
C ASP A 81 -11.80 -3.06 9.86
N GLY A 82 -10.50 -2.75 9.92
CA GLY A 82 -10.04 -1.38 10.15
C GLY A 82 -10.42 -0.43 9.02
N ALA A 83 -10.31 -0.87 7.77
CA ALA A 83 -10.68 -0.10 6.59
C ALA A 83 -12.20 0.13 6.52
N GLU A 84 -13.00 -0.91 6.79
CA GLU A 84 -14.45 -0.80 6.84
C GLU A 84 -14.91 0.16 7.94
N SER A 85 -14.38 0.02 9.16
CA SER A 85 -14.68 0.91 10.29
C SER A 85 -14.39 2.37 9.93
N ALA A 86 -13.23 2.66 9.37
CA ALA A 86 -12.87 4.01 8.92
C ALA A 86 -13.79 4.54 7.80
N CYS A 87 -14.22 3.68 6.89
CA CYS A 87 -15.20 4.04 5.87
C CYS A 87 -16.54 4.41 6.49
N GLN A 88 -17.04 3.62 7.44
CA GLN A 88 -18.30 3.88 8.15
C GLN A 88 -18.28 5.21 8.92
N GLU A 89 -17.20 5.51 9.65
CA GLU A 89 -17.02 6.76 10.37
C GLU A 89 -17.08 7.99 9.44
N GLN A 90 -16.63 7.84 8.21
CA GLN A 90 -16.61 8.90 7.19
C GLN A 90 -17.85 8.86 6.26
N ASN A 91 -18.83 8.01 6.55
CA ASN A 91 -20.04 7.79 5.73
C ASN A 91 -19.72 7.35 4.29
N PHE A 92 -18.69 6.52 4.11
CA PHE A 92 -18.43 5.77 2.89
C PHE A 92 -18.95 4.34 3.00
N ASN A 93 -19.45 3.81 1.89
CA ASN A 93 -19.69 2.38 1.76
C ASN A 93 -18.38 1.67 1.46
N PHE A 94 -18.24 0.46 1.97
CA PHE A 94 -17.07 -0.40 1.75
C PHE A 94 -17.47 -1.56 0.85
N ALA A 95 -16.82 -1.70 -0.28
CA ALA A 95 -17.05 -2.78 -1.25
C ALA A 95 -15.76 -3.57 -1.42
N ILE A 96 -15.87 -4.89 -1.58
CA ILE A 96 -14.74 -5.79 -1.71
C ILE A 96 -14.78 -6.46 -3.08
N THR A 97 -13.63 -6.49 -3.75
CA THR A 97 -13.40 -7.29 -4.95
C THR A 97 -12.18 -8.17 -4.74
N MET A 98 -12.32 -9.45 -5.06
CA MET A 98 -11.21 -10.40 -5.08
C MET A 98 -10.60 -10.40 -6.48
N CYS A 99 -9.27 -10.43 -6.54
CA CYS A 99 -8.49 -10.53 -7.77
C CYS A 99 -7.50 -11.69 -7.63
N GLU A 100 -7.76 -12.77 -8.31
CA GLU A 100 -6.94 -13.98 -8.29
C GLU A 100 -6.16 -14.09 -9.62
N GLY A 101 -4.85 -13.80 -9.54
CA GLY A 101 -3.90 -13.96 -10.64
C GLY A 101 -3.95 -12.90 -11.74
N ASN A 102 -5.12 -12.54 -12.29
CA ASN A 102 -5.23 -11.64 -13.44
C ASN A 102 -5.58 -10.20 -13.05
N LEU A 103 -4.59 -9.47 -12.53
CA LEU A 103 -4.76 -8.07 -12.13
C LEU A 103 -5.19 -7.16 -13.30
N GLU A 104 -4.61 -7.35 -14.49
CA GLU A 104 -4.88 -6.50 -15.66
C GLU A 104 -6.35 -6.58 -16.07
N GLU A 105 -6.90 -7.78 -16.13
CA GLU A 105 -8.30 -8.00 -16.48
C GLU A 105 -9.24 -7.46 -15.41
N THR A 106 -8.91 -7.70 -14.14
CA THR A 106 -9.69 -7.16 -13.00
C THR A 106 -9.76 -5.65 -13.07
N LEU A 107 -8.62 -4.97 -13.26
CA LEU A 107 -8.58 -3.51 -13.36
C LEU A 107 -9.36 -2.97 -14.56
N LYS A 108 -9.37 -3.67 -15.69
CA LYS A 108 -10.17 -3.29 -16.87
C LYS A 108 -11.68 -3.40 -16.65
N ASN A 109 -12.11 -4.34 -15.82
CA ASN A 109 -13.51 -4.62 -15.55
C ASN A 109 -14.13 -3.77 -14.44
N ILE A 110 -13.33 -3.01 -13.68
CA ILE A 110 -13.82 -2.10 -12.64
C ILE A 110 -14.53 -0.91 -13.31
N ASN A 111 -15.80 -0.68 -12.93
CA ASN A 111 -16.47 0.58 -13.25
C ASN A 111 -16.02 1.68 -12.27
N TYR A 112 -14.95 2.37 -12.61
CA TYR A 112 -14.35 3.40 -11.74
C TYR A 112 -15.29 4.55 -11.38
N GLY A 113 -16.36 4.76 -12.16
CA GLY A 113 -17.37 5.77 -11.87
C GLY A 113 -18.20 5.49 -10.61
N ASP A 114 -18.21 4.25 -10.15
CA ASP A 114 -18.97 3.83 -8.97
C ASP A 114 -18.18 4.04 -7.66
N PHE A 115 -16.89 4.37 -7.75
CA PHE A 115 -16.01 4.46 -6.60
C PHE A 115 -15.35 5.83 -6.43
N TYR A 116 -15.20 6.24 -5.18
CA TYR A 116 -14.44 7.43 -4.80
C TYR A 116 -12.94 7.18 -4.84
N GLY A 117 -12.53 5.99 -4.44
CA GLY A 117 -11.14 5.55 -4.40
C GLY A 117 -11.01 4.05 -4.21
N ILE A 118 -9.78 3.56 -4.33
CA ILE A 118 -9.46 2.14 -4.21
C ILE A 118 -8.37 1.95 -3.14
N MET A 119 -8.59 0.99 -2.25
CA MET A 119 -7.55 0.42 -1.38
C MET A 119 -7.14 -0.93 -1.96
N ILE A 120 -5.87 -1.12 -2.27
CA ILE A 120 -5.35 -2.34 -2.88
C ILE A 120 -4.52 -3.07 -1.83
N LEU A 121 -4.95 -4.26 -1.41
CA LEU A 121 -4.09 -5.14 -0.62
C LEU A 121 -3.04 -5.73 -1.57
N GLY A 122 -1.82 -5.24 -1.44
CA GLY A 122 -0.74 -5.45 -2.39
C GLY A 122 0.37 -6.38 -1.90
N THR A 123 0.13 -7.19 -0.86
CA THR A 123 1.14 -8.10 -0.28
C THR A 123 1.87 -8.93 -1.34
N GLU A 124 1.15 -9.44 -2.33
CA GLU A 124 1.69 -10.30 -3.40
C GLU A 124 1.98 -9.55 -4.72
N LEU A 125 1.83 -8.20 -4.76
CA LEU A 125 2.23 -7.41 -5.92
C LEU A 125 3.76 -7.41 -6.07
N ASP A 126 4.22 -7.54 -7.30
CA ASP A 126 5.64 -7.36 -7.66
C ASP A 126 5.83 -6.23 -8.71
N GLU A 127 7.08 -5.96 -9.08
CA GLU A 127 7.42 -4.88 -10.01
C GLU A 127 6.71 -4.97 -11.38
N ARG A 128 6.30 -6.17 -11.81
CA ARG A 128 5.56 -6.37 -13.07
C ARG A 128 4.14 -5.82 -12.93
N ASP A 129 3.54 -5.99 -11.76
CA ASP A 129 2.18 -5.53 -11.47
C ASP A 129 2.10 -4.01 -11.28
N TYR A 130 3.16 -3.39 -10.74
CA TYR A 130 3.14 -1.95 -10.42
C TYR A 130 2.75 -1.09 -11.63
N ARG A 131 3.21 -1.47 -12.83
CA ARG A 131 2.89 -0.73 -14.06
C ARG A 131 1.41 -0.79 -14.41
N LEU A 132 0.72 -1.85 -14.03
CA LEU A 132 -0.70 -2.04 -14.29
C LEU A 132 -1.56 -1.04 -13.48
N LEU A 133 -1.08 -0.61 -12.31
CA LEU A 133 -1.80 0.34 -11.46
C LEU A 133 -1.91 1.74 -12.09
N LYS A 134 -1.05 2.07 -13.08
CA LYS A 134 -1.09 3.37 -13.78
C LYS A 134 -2.37 3.62 -14.57
N VAL A 135 -3.13 2.58 -14.89
CA VAL A 135 -4.39 2.73 -15.61
C VAL A 135 -5.55 3.19 -14.72
N ILE A 136 -5.39 3.13 -13.40
CA ILE A 136 -6.43 3.50 -12.43
C ILE A 136 -6.66 5.02 -12.50
N PRO A 137 -7.86 5.49 -12.92
CA PRO A 137 -8.12 6.91 -13.17
C PRO A 137 -8.61 7.67 -11.93
N ILE A 138 -8.78 6.99 -10.79
CA ILE A 138 -9.27 7.54 -9.51
C ILE A 138 -8.20 7.40 -8.44
N PRO A 139 -8.29 8.10 -7.31
CA PRO A 139 -7.34 7.95 -6.21
C PRO A 139 -7.24 6.50 -5.72
N TYR A 140 -6.03 6.03 -5.48
CA TYR A 140 -5.82 4.73 -4.86
C TYR A 140 -4.66 4.77 -3.88
N ILE A 141 -4.64 3.79 -2.99
CA ILE A 141 -3.58 3.54 -2.03
C ILE A 141 -3.26 2.04 -2.01
N VAL A 142 -1.99 1.70 -1.88
CA VAL A 142 -1.55 0.32 -1.72
C VAL A 142 -1.28 0.04 -0.25
N VAL A 143 -1.79 -1.08 0.24
CA VAL A 143 -1.61 -1.53 1.62
C VAL A 143 -0.72 -2.76 1.63
N ASP A 144 0.23 -2.81 2.56
CA ASP A 144 1.12 -3.92 2.81
C ASP A 144 2.13 -4.21 1.67
N ASN A 145 2.49 -3.16 0.90
CA ASN A 145 3.61 -3.21 -0.06
C ASN A 145 4.19 -1.80 -0.22
N SER A 146 5.49 -1.65 -0.05
CA SER A 146 6.17 -0.36 -0.13
C SER A 146 6.34 0.15 -1.55
N MET A 147 6.07 -0.67 -2.56
CA MET A 147 6.15 -0.31 -3.98
C MET A 147 7.48 0.37 -4.35
N PRO A 148 8.65 -0.22 -4.10
CA PRO A 148 9.93 0.45 -4.33
C PRO A 148 10.06 0.93 -5.77
N HIS A 149 10.57 2.18 -5.95
CA HIS A 149 10.75 2.83 -7.25
C HIS A 149 9.46 3.10 -8.05
N PHE A 150 8.30 3.00 -7.40
CA PHE A 150 7.02 3.34 -7.99
C PHE A 150 6.32 4.43 -7.17
N ASP A 151 5.91 5.51 -7.84
CA ASP A 151 5.29 6.67 -7.18
C ASP A 151 3.81 6.41 -6.92
N CYS A 152 3.50 6.00 -5.70
CA CYS A 152 2.13 5.85 -5.21
C CYS A 152 2.07 6.02 -3.69
N ASN A 153 0.86 6.23 -3.15
CA ASN A 153 0.65 6.24 -1.72
C ASN A 153 0.60 4.81 -1.19
N CYS A 154 1.38 4.53 -0.15
CA CYS A 154 1.43 3.22 0.49
C CYS A 154 1.19 3.33 2.00
N VAL A 155 0.56 2.30 2.58
CA VAL A 155 0.51 2.05 4.02
C VAL A 155 1.18 0.72 4.28
N VAL A 156 2.28 0.74 5.01
CA VAL A 156 3.13 -0.43 5.22
C VAL A 156 3.55 -0.56 6.68
N ILE A 157 3.90 -1.78 7.05
CA ILE A 157 4.69 -2.04 8.26
C ILE A 157 6.15 -1.75 7.90
N ASP A 158 6.88 -1.07 8.79
CA ASP A 158 8.32 -0.87 8.60
C ASP A 158 9.08 -2.18 8.85
N ASN A 159 9.03 -3.06 7.85
CA ASN A 159 9.61 -4.40 7.93
C ASN A 159 11.11 -4.38 8.22
N ARG A 160 11.83 -3.45 7.58
CA ARG A 160 13.28 -3.34 7.69
C ARG A 160 13.70 -2.89 9.08
N GLU A 161 13.12 -1.79 9.58
CA GLU A 161 13.42 -1.23 10.89
C GLU A 161 12.98 -2.17 12.02
N ASN A 162 11.84 -2.84 11.88
CA ASN A 162 11.36 -3.75 12.92
C ASN A 162 12.25 -4.98 13.08
N VAL A 163 12.76 -5.56 11.99
CA VAL A 163 13.74 -6.65 12.08
C VAL A 163 15.08 -6.15 12.63
N PHE A 164 15.53 -4.96 12.20
CA PHE A 164 16.71 -4.34 12.77
C PHE A 164 16.61 -4.24 14.30
N LYS A 165 15.50 -3.74 14.81
CA LYS A 165 15.24 -3.63 16.27
C LYS A 165 15.20 -4.98 16.97
N ALA A 166 14.65 -6.02 16.34
CA ALA A 166 14.66 -7.36 16.88
C ALA A 166 16.10 -7.88 17.07
N ILE A 167 16.96 -7.71 16.06
CA ILE A 167 18.38 -8.11 16.14
C ILE A 167 19.15 -7.23 17.13
N GLN A 168 18.86 -5.94 17.19
CA GLN A 168 19.41 -5.04 18.22
C GLN A 168 19.12 -5.57 19.63
N TYR A 169 17.90 -6.03 19.88
CA TYR A 169 17.54 -6.61 21.16
C TYR A 169 18.41 -7.82 21.50
N PHE A 170 18.63 -8.76 20.56
CA PHE A 170 19.52 -9.89 20.78
C PHE A 170 20.96 -9.46 21.07
N ALA A 171 21.49 -8.49 20.33
CA ALA A 171 22.83 -7.95 20.57
C ALA A 171 22.96 -7.33 21.96
N GLN A 172 21.94 -6.59 22.43
CA GLN A 172 21.89 -6.02 23.77
C GLN A 172 21.84 -7.08 24.89
N GLN A 173 21.23 -8.24 24.60
CA GLN A 173 21.24 -9.39 25.51
C GLN A 173 22.55 -10.19 25.48
N GLY A 174 23.55 -9.72 24.72
CA GLY A 174 24.88 -10.32 24.64
C GLY A 174 25.03 -11.41 23.58
N ALA A 175 24.06 -11.59 22.71
CA ALA A 175 24.21 -12.52 21.57
C ALA A 175 25.42 -12.12 20.72
N LYS A 176 26.21 -13.12 20.31
CA LYS A 176 27.36 -12.97 19.42
C LYS A 176 27.13 -13.60 18.07
N GLU A 177 26.15 -14.46 17.99
CA GLU A 177 25.75 -15.17 16.79
C GLU A 177 24.24 -15.24 16.72
N VAL A 178 23.68 -15.12 15.51
CA VAL A 178 22.26 -15.18 15.24
C VAL A 178 22.01 -16.00 13.98
N GLY A 179 20.85 -16.63 13.91
CA GLY A 179 20.35 -17.32 12.73
C GLY A 179 19.15 -16.60 12.12
N TYR A 180 18.77 -17.00 10.90
CA TYR A 180 17.65 -16.40 10.18
C TYR A 180 16.83 -17.45 9.45
N PHE A 181 15.54 -17.51 9.80
CA PHE A 181 14.56 -18.23 9.00
C PHE A 181 14.01 -17.28 7.94
N ARG A 182 14.32 -17.54 6.68
CA ARG A 182 13.82 -16.76 5.55
C ARG A 182 12.74 -17.52 4.80
N SER A 183 11.83 -16.78 4.18
CA SER A 183 10.87 -17.38 3.27
C SER A 183 11.51 -17.77 1.94
N GLY A 184 11.15 -18.92 1.41
CA GLY A 184 11.45 -19.30 0.02
C GLY A 184 10.66 -18.50 -1.02
N VAL A 185 9.56 -17.84 -0.62
CA VAL A 185 8.77 -16.97 -1.48
C VAL A 185 9.28 -15.54 -1.36
N ARG A 186 9.43 -14.85 -2.49
CA ARG A 186 9.94 -13.48 -2.53
C ARG A 186 8.81 -12.49 -2.75
N ILE A 187 8.26 -11.98 -1.65
CA ILE A 187 7.41 -10.80 -1.64
C ILE A 187 8.19 -9.61 -1.04
N GLN A 188 7.75 -8.40 -1.32
CA GLN A 188 8.44 -7.18 -0.90
C GLN A 188 8.69 -7.14 0.61
N ASN A 189 7.71 -7.53 1.42
CA ASN A 189 7.83 -7.57 2.88
C ASN A 189 8.95 -8.50 3.36
N PHE A 190 9.12 -9.66 2.75
CA PHE A 190 10.19 -10.59 3.13
C PHE A 190 11.57 -10.09 2.69
N ILE A 191 11.65 -9.44 1.52
CA ILE A 191 12.89 -8.78 1.06
C ILE A 191 13.32 -7.71 2.05
N GLU A 192 12.43 -6.86 2.50
CA GLU A 192 12.72 -5.79 3.47
C GLU A 192 13.14 -6.34 4.83
N ARG A 193 12.50 -7.41 5.30
CA ARG A 193 12.89 -8.09 6.55
C ARG A 193 14.30 -8.66 6.46
N GLU A 194 14.63 -9.31 5.34
CA GLU A 194 15.98 -9.84 5.10
C GLU A 194 17.02 -8.70 5.04
N GLN A 195 16.71 -7.58 4.41
CA GLN A 195 17.57 -6.40 4.40
C GLN A 195 17.83 -5.87 5.82
N GLY A 196 16.78 -5.72 6.62
CA GLY A 196 16.89 -5.28 8.01
C GLY A 196 17.74 -6.22 8.87
N PHE A 197 17.62 -7.54 8.62
CA PHE A 197 18.45 -8.54 9.29
C PHE A 197 19.94 -8.35 8.97
N TRP A 198 20.32 -8.31 7.70
CA TRP A 198 21.71 -8.17 7.30
C TRP A 198 22.32 -6.82 7.71
N GLU A 199 21.56 -5.76 7.70
CA GLU A 199 21.99 -4.45 8.19
C GLU A 199 22.29 -4.47 9.67
N ALA A 200 21.42 -5.07 10.48
CA ALA A 200 21.62 -5.18 11.92
C ALA A 200 22.79 -6.10 12.26
N VAL A 201 22.92 -7.24 11.58
CA VAL A 201 24.06 -8.15 11.72
C VAL A 201 25.39 -7.41 11.50
N LYS A 202 25.47 -6.63 10.44
CA LYS A 202 26.65 -5.81 10.14
C LYS A 202 26.87 -4.70 11.16
N TYR A 203 25.81 -4.03 11.58
CA TYR A 203 25.89 -2.90 12.52
C TYR A 203 26.37 -3.32 13.90
N PHE A 204 25.90 -4.48 14.39
CA PHE A 204 26.23 -5.01 15.72
C PHE A 204 27.40 -6.00 15.72
N ASP A 205 28.07 -6.19 14.57
CA ASP A 205 29.20 -7.14 14.38
C ASP A 205 28.85 -8.55 14.88
N LEU A 206 27.65 -9.03 14.51
CA LEU A 206 27.20 -10.36 14.87
C LEU A 206 27.67 -11.39 13.84
N LYS A 207 27.88 -12.63 14.27
CA LYS A 207 28.20 -13.75 13.40
C LYS A 207 26.92 -14.39 12.88
N VAL A 208 26.98 -14.78 11.59
CA VAL A 208 25.96 -15.61 10.93
C VAL A 208 26.72 -16.65 10.12
N SER A 209 26.59 -17.93 10.45
CA SER A 209 27.12 -18.99 9.64
C SER A 209 26.21 -19.24 8.42
N LYS A 210 26.72 -19.87 7.36
CA LYS A 210 25.90 -20.23 6.21
C LYS A 210 24.80 -21.22 6.58
N GLU A 211 25.12 -22.09 7.53
CA GLU A 211 24.26 -23.14 8.07
C GLU A 211 23.17 -22.55 9.00
N SER A 212 23.32 -21.30 9.44
CA SER A 212 22.34 -20.60 10.30
C SER A 212 21.32 -19.77 9.50
N VAL A 213 21.29 -19.85 8.18
CA VAL A 213 20.26 -19.23 7.34
C VAL A 213 19.42 -20.32 6.71
N PHE A 214 18.20 -20.46 7.25
CA PHE A 214 17.27 -21.56 6.91
C PHE A 214 16.18 -21.04 5.98
N GLU A 215 15.95 -21.72 4.88
CA GLU A 215 14.84 -21.40 3.98
C GLU A 215 13.65 -22.29 4.30
N VAL A 216 12.50 -21.66 4.60
CA VAL A 216 11.26 -22.35 4.95
C VAL A 216 10.10 -21.86 4.08
N PRO A 217 9.09 -22.71 3.82
CA PRO A 217 7.84 -22.29 3.22
C PRO A 217 7.15 -21.23 4.11
N PRO A 218 6.42 -20.25 3.53
CA PRO A 218 5.74 -19.20 4.28
C PRO A 218 4.40 -19.65 4.89
N THR A 219 4.26 -20.93 5.19
CA THR A 219 3.10 -21.52 5.83
C THR A 219 3.47 -22.08 7.19
N MET A 220 2.51 -22.13 8.12
CA MET A 220 2.76 -22.66 9.47
C MET A 220 3.24 -24.13 9.42
N LEU A 221 2.54 -24.97 8.65
CA LEU A 221 2.89 -26.38 8.54
C LEU A 221 4.24 -26.57 7.83
N GLY A 222 4.43 -25.91 6.69
CA GLY A 222 5.67 -26.06 5.92
C GLY A 222 6.90 -25.54 6.66
N ALA A 223 6.77 -24.42 7.41
CA ALA A 223 7.85 -23.93 8.26
C ALA A 223 8.16 -24.91 9.41
N PHE A 224 7.13 -25.51 10.02
CA PHE A 224 7.30 -26.49 11.07
C PHE A 224 8.00 -27.75 10.54
N GLU A 225 7.51 -28.33 9.46
CA GLU A 225 8.07 -29.56 8.85
C GLU A 225 9.53 -29.33 8.44
N ARG A 226 9.80 -28.23 7.73
CA ARG A 226 11.17 -27.92 7.28
C ARG A 226 12.12 -27.65 8.46
N THR A 227 11.64 -27.04 9.53
CA THR A 227 12.44 -26.86 10.75
C THR A 227 12.79 -28.19 11.42
N GLN A 228 11.84 -29.13 11.46
CA GLN A 228 12.10 -30.49 11.97
C GLN A 228 13.17 -31.22 11.15
N GLU A 229 13.16 -31.07 9.82
CA GLU A 229 14.20 -31.63 8.96
C GLU A 229 15.58 -31.04 9.28
N TYR A 230 15.70 -29.71 9.40
CA TYR A 230 16.96 -29.06 9.78
C TYR A 230 17.50 -29.53 11.13
N ILE A 231 16.62 -29.73 12.13
CA ILE A 231 17.03 -30.26 13.44
C ILE A 231 17.52 -31.72 13.33
N ALA A 232 16.93 -32.51 12.43
CA ALA A 232 17.33 -33.90 12.24
C ALA A 232 18.62 -34.06 11.42
N GLU A 233 18.94 -33.08 10.56
CA GLU A 233 20.16 -33.07 9.77
C GLU A 233 21.41 -32.62 10.56
N GLY A 234 21.24 -32.07 11.79
CA GLY A 234 22.32 -31.74 12.70
C GLY A 234 22.72 -30.37 12.88
#